data_048364797c0815d9ac0d49e7518b7d00
#
_entry.id   048364797c0815d9ac0d49e7518b7d00
#
_cell.length_a   1.000
_cell.length_b   1.000
_cell.length_c   1.000
_cell.angle_alpha   90.00
_cell.angle_beta   90.00
_cell.angle_gamma   90.00
#
_symmetry.space_group_name_H-M   'P 1'
#
loop_
_entity.id
_entity.type
_entity.pdbx_description
1 polymer ?
#
loop_
_entity_poly.entity_id
_entity_poly.type
_entity_poly.pdbx_seq_one_letter_code
_entity_poly.pdbx_strand_id
1 'polypeptide(L)'
;VKAQEIMKKQATPQPQTTLDTLLQACNERGWKHVVVLYYRYAFVENPKRLKQEQVRLCNRLEINGRIIIANEGINGILEGTPESIHTYCTKLSKQKRFRGIHFKYSQGEGDAFPGLSIKVRPEIVALKLGNEDINPAQFTAPRIAASELHELFQRDEDFTIIDMRNDYEHAVGYFAKSRLPSMHRFRELPEKLHELEDLKNEKVITVCTGGVRCEKASALLLKSGFTDVQQLDGGMVTYMEQYPLQNYHGAMYTFDKRKVIDYDGGAHEMISQCLYCRDATERYIDCQKAMCNKHCLVCDVCCEKHGQYCSQLCANTSTKEYNRSMSKTLAD
;
A
#
# COMPACT_ATOMS: atom_id res chain seq x y z
N VAL A 1 -27.09 -0.92 22.52
CA VAL A 1 -26.35 -1.23 23.74
C VAL A 1 -25.22 -2.26 23.44
N LYS A 2 -25.45 -3.35 22.70
CA LYS A 2 -24.39 -4.32 22.36
C LYS A 2 -23.30 -3.82 21.43
N ALA A 3 -23.60 -2.86 20.54
CA ALA A 3 -22.60 -2.27 19.62
C ALA A 3 -21.64 -1.30 20.35
N GLN A 4 -22.07 -0.67 21.44
CA GLN A 4 -21.22 0.23 22.24
C GLN A 4 -20.30 -0.51 23.23
N GLU A 5 -20.58 -1.77 23.57
CA GLU A 5 -19.72 -2.59 24.43
C GLU A 5 -18.55 -3.24 23.67
N ILE A 6 -18.67 -3.43 22.34
CA ILE A 6 -17.59 -3.94 21.51
C ILE A 6 -16.48 -2.90 21.31
N MET A 7 -16.79 -1.60 21.41
CA MET A 7 -15.81 -0.50 21.26
C MET A 7 -14.93 -0.24 22.50
N LYS A 8 -15.08 -0.96 23.60
CA LYS A 8 -14.38 -0.68 24.89
C LYS A 8 -13.33 -1.70 25.32
N LYS A 9 -12.88 -2.60 24.47
CA LYS A 9 -11.60 -3.26 24.74
C LYS A 9 -10.49 -2.32 24.27
N GLN A 10 -9.96 -1.51 25.18
CA GLN A 10 -8.66 -0.85 25.03
C GLN A 10 -7.62 -1.97 24.83
N ALA A 11 -7.37 -2.35 23.57
CA ALA A 11 -6.30 -3.27 23.28
C ALA A 11 -4.98 -2.53 23.55
N THR A 12 -4.19 -3.05 24.46
CA THR A 12 -2.83 -2.56 24.70
C THR A 12 -2.07 -2.60 23.37
N PRO A 13 -1.35 -1.52 22.99
CA PRO A 13 -0.59 -1.50 21.76
C PRO A 13 0.33 -2.71 21.69
N GLN A 14 0.31 -3.42 20.56
CA GLN A 14 1.23 -4.53 20.35
C GLN A 14 2.63 -3.99 20.05
N PRO A 15 3.70 -4.61 20.58
CA PRO A 15 5.05 -4.17 20.29
C PRO A 15 5.37 -4.35 18.80
N GLN A 16 5.92 -3.29 18.18
CA GLN A 16 6.31 -3.31 16.79
C GLN A 16 7.48 -4.27 16.57
N THR A 17 7.39 -5.13 15.56
CA THR A 17 8.48 -6.02 15.14
C THR A 17 9.58 -5.20 14.48
N THR A 18 10.78 -5.21 15.04
CA THR A 18 11.98 -4.56 14.52
C THR A 18 12.92 -5.56 13.85
N LEU A 19 13.98 -5.09 13.18
CA LEU A 19 14.99 -5.98 12.62
C LEU A 19 15.65 -6.84 13.70
N ASP A 20 15.93 -6.28 14.87
CA ASP A 20 16.60 -6.97 15.97
C ASP A 20 15.69 -8.01 16.65
N THR A 21 14.37 -7.80 16.64
CA THR A 21 13.38 -8.71 17.25
C THR A 21 12.73 -9.65 16.24
N LEU A 22 13.01 -9.52 14.93
CA LEU A 22 12.33 -10.27 13.87
C LEU A 22 12.35 -11.77 14.10
N LEU A 23 13.52 -12.37 14.33
CA LEU A 23 13.67 -13.83 14.46
C LEU A 23 12.92 -14.35 15.69
N GLN A 24 12.99 -13.63 16.81
CA GLN A 24 12.25 -13.98 18.03
C GLN A 24 10.74 -13.88 17.78
N ALA A 25 10.25 -12.78 17.20
CA ALA A 25 8.83 -12.59 16.89
C ALA A 25 8.29 -13.66 15.93
N CYS A 26 9.08 -14.08 14.92
CA CYS A 26 8.70 -15.16 14.02
C CYS A 26 8.59 -16.50 14.75
N ASN A 27 9.54 -16.84 15.63
CA ASN A 27 9.48 -18.06 16.43
C ASN A 27 8.26 -18.07 17.36
N GLU A 28 8.01 -16.99 18.08
CA GLU A 28 6.87 -16.86 19.00
C GLU A 28 5.51 -16.97 18.30
N ARG A 29 5.42 -16.40 17.08
CA ARG A 29 4.20 -16.41 16.26
C ARG A 29 4.09 -17.62 15.33
N GLY A 30 5.11 -18.48 15.26
CA GLY A 30 5.15 -19.65 14.37
C GLY A 30 5.24 -19.29 12.87
N TRP A 31 5.77 -18.12 12.52
CA TRP A 31 5.91 -17.69 11.13
C TRP A 31 7.03 -18.43 10.41
N LYS A 32 6.68 -19.24 9.41
CA LYS A 32 7.65 -19.94 8.56
C LYS A 32 8.18 -19.10 7.41
N HIS A 33 7.37 -18.14 6.94
CA HIS A 33 7.73 -17.16 5.94
C HIS A 33 7.34 -15.76 6.40
N VAL A 34 8.08 -14.77 5.92
CA VAL A 34 7.89 -13.35 6.26
C VAL A 34 7.83 -12.54 5.01
N VAL A 35 6.82 -11.68 4.91
CA VAL A 35 6.77 -10.60 3.94
C VAL A 35 7.33 -9.34 4.59
N VAL A 36 8.33 -8.71 3.97
CA VAL A 36 8.90 -7.44 4.39
C VAL A 36 8.56 -6.35 3.38
N LEU A 37 8.02 -5.24 3.88
CA LEU A 37 7.77 -4.01 3.11
C LEU A 37 8.72 -2.91 3.60
N TYR A 38 9.38 -2.22 2.67
CA TYR A 38 10.30 -1.15 2.99
C TYR A 38 10.44 -0.15 1.85
N TYR A 39 10.85 1.06 2.18
CA TYR A 39 11.31 2.06 1.21
C TYR A 39 12.33 3.01 1.85
N ARG A 40 13.11 3.69 1.01
CA ARG A 40 13.96 4.80 1.44
C ARG A 40 14.18 5.74 0.28
N TYR A 41 13.85 7.01 0.48
CA TYR A 41 14.29 8.10 -0.37
C TYR A 41 15.74 8.43 0.00
N ALA A 42 16.65 8.20 -0.93
CA ALA A 42 18.07 8.45 -0.79
C ALA A 42 18.73 8.44 -2.17
N PHE A 43 19.71 9.30 -2.41
CA PHE A 43 20.38 9.35 -3.70
C PHE A 43 21.09 8.04 -4.03
N VAL A 44 20.75 7.48 -5.18
CA VAL A 44 21.36 6.28 -5.77
C VAL A 44 22.04 6.68 -7.07
N GLU A 45 23.36 6.79 -7.05
CA GLU A 45 24.16 7.22 -8.18
C GLU A 45 24.01 6.28 -9.39
N ASN A 46 24.01 4.97 -9.17
CA ASN A 46 23.89 3.97 -10.23
C ASN A 46 22.78 2.93 -9.90
N PRO A 47 21.52 3.22 -10.28
CA PRO A 47 20.39 2.29 -10.07
C PRO A 47 20.56 0.93 -10.76
N LYS A 48 21.22 0.88 -11.92
CA LYS A 48 21.45 -0.37 -12.65
C LYS A 48 22.42 -1.28 -11.89
N ARG A 49 23.49 -0.73 -11.31
CA ARG A 49 24.45 -1.49 -10.47
C ARG A 49 23.75 -1.98 -9.20
N LEU A 50 23.00 -1.13 -8.53
CA LEU A 50 22.23 -1.52 -7.34
C LEU A 50 21.24 -2.64 -7.67
N LYS A 51 20.54 -2.57 -8.82
CA LYS A 51 19.69 -3.67 -9.28
C LYS A 51 20.45 -4.99 -9.37
N GLN A 52 21.64 -5.02 -9.99
CA GLN A 52 22.42 -6.24 -10.10
C GLN A 52 22.86 -6.80 -8.74
N GLU A 53 23.20 -5.91 -7.78
CA GLU A 53 23.55 -6.28 -6.41
C GLU A 53 22.34 -6.91 -5.70
N GLN A 54 21.14 -6.30 -5.84
CA GLN A 54 19.91 -6.83 -5.25
C GLN A 54 19.50 -8.17 -5.88
N VAL A 55 19.58 -8.34 -7.21
CA VAL A 55 19.29 -9.62 -7.87
C VAL A 55 20.18 -10.73 -7.32
N ARG A 56 21.50 -10.50 -7.25
CA ARG A 56 22.44 -11.50 -6.71
C ARG A 56 22.16 -11.84 -5.24
N LEU A 57 21.81 -10.84 -4.43
CA LEU A 57 21.54 -11.04 -3.03
C LEU A 57 20.24 -11.82 -2.81
N CYS A 58 19.14 -11.42 -3.47
CA CYS A 58 17.85 -12.10 -3.35
C CYS A 58 17.93 -13.54 -3.87
N ASN A 59 18.58 -13.79 -5.02
CA ASN A 59 18.74 -15.16 -5.55
C ASN A 59 19.53 -16.06 -4.59
N ARG A 60 20.61 -15.55 -3.96
CA ARG A 60 21.39 -16.31 -2.98
C ARG A 60 20.60 -16.66 -1.72
N LEU A 61 19.68 -15.80 -1.34
CA LEU A 61 18.84 -15.95 -0.15
C LEU A 61 17.48 -16.58 -0.44
N GLU A 62 17.23 -16.99 -1.69
CA GLU A 62 15.96 -17.57 -2.16
C GLU A 62 14.75 -16.69 -1.85
N ILE A 63 14.92 -15.37 -1.97
CA ILE A 63 13.90 -14.35 -1.71
C ILE A 63 13.18 -14.01 -3.00
N ASN A 64 11.84 -14.03 -2.96
CA ASN A 64 10.96 -13.57 -4.02
C ASN A 64 10.35 -12.20 -3.71
N GLY A 65 9.78 -11.54 -4.73
CA GLY A 65 9.09 -10.26 -4.54
C GLY A 65 9.39 -9.22 -5.59
N ARG A 66 9.17 -7.96 -5.23
CA ARG A 66 9.29 -6.82 -6.14
C ARG A 66 10.14 -5.73 -5.52
N ILE A 67 11.11 -5.20 -6.29
CA ILE A 67 11.90 -4.02 -5.91
C ILE A 67 11.86 -3.01 -7.06
N ILE A 68 11.59 -1.76 -6.73
CA ILE A 68 11.75 -0.61 -7.63
C ILE A 68 12.93 0.19 -7.13
N ILE A 69 13.85 0.51 -8.04
CA ILE A 69 15.04 1.31 -7.78
C ILE A 69 15.02 2.49 -8.74
N ALA A 70 15.29 3.68 -8.19
CA ALA A 70 15.43 4.92 -8.94
C ALA A 70 16.64 5.70 -8.44
N ASN A 71 17.01 6.81 -9.09
CA ASN A 71 18.02 7.72 -8.55
C ASN A 71 17.59 8.34 -7.20
N GLU A 72 16.27 8.46 -6.97
CA GLU A 72 15.70 8.99 -5.72
C GLU A 72 15.62 7.97 -4.58
N GLY A 73 15.87 6.65 -4.82
CA GLY A 73 15.79 5.67 -3.75
C GLY A 73 15.49 4.23 -4.14
N ILE A 74 14.94 3.52 -3.16
CA ILE A 74 14.52 2.11 -3.25
C ILE A 74 13.15 1.91 -2.61
N ASN A 75 12.31 1.06 -3.20
CA ASN A 75 11.03 0.62 -2.66
C ASN A 75 10.86 -0.87 -2.93
N GLY A 76 10.59 -1.67 -1.91
CA GLY A 76 10.53 -3.12 -2.03
C GLY A 76 9.48 -3.78 -1.15
N ILE A 77 8.96 -4.89 -1.67
CA ILE A 77 8.16 -5.87 -0.94
C ILE A 77 8.71 -7.25 -1.31
N LEU A 78 9.15 -8.01 -0.32
CA LEU A 78 9.84 -9.27 -0.49
C LEU A 78 9.31 -10.33 0.47
N GLU A 79 9.39 -11.60 0.07
CA GLU A 79 9.06 -12.75 0.90
C GLU A 79 10.22 -13.74 0.93
N GLY A 80 10.46 -14.32 2.09
CA GLY A 80 11.43 -15.41 2.31
C GLY A 80 11.31 -16.00 3.70
N THR A 81 12.23 -16.91 4.06
CA THR A 81 12.31 -17.39 5.46
C THR A 81 12.73 -16.24 6.40
N PRO A 82 12.40 -16.32 7.70
CA PRO A 82 12.83 -15.32 8.67
C PRO A 82 14.33 -14.98 8.60
N GLU A 83 15.18 -16.01 8.47
CA GLU A 83 16.64 -15.87 8.41
C GLU A 83 17.10 -15.18 7.11
N SER A 84 16.48 -15.54 5.99
CA SER A 84 16.76 -14.91 4.69
C SER A 84 16.39 -13.44 4.72
N ILE A 85 15.20 -13.10 5.20
CA ILE A 85 14.72 -11.71 5.31
C ILE A 85 15.58 -10.92 6.30
N HIS A 86 15.89 -11.49 7.48
CA HIS A 86 16.78 -10.85 8.45
C HIS A 86 18.16 -10.53 7.82
N THR A 87 18.75 -11.53 7.13
CA THR A 87 20.05 -11.35 6.44
C THR A 87 19.99 -10.28 5.37
N TYR A 88 18.93 -10.25 4.57
CA TYR A 88 18.69 -9.24 3.55
C TYR A 88 18.59 -7.83 4.16
N CYS A 89 17.73 -7.65 5.13
CA CYS A 89 17.49 -6.36 5.81
C CYS A 89 18.77 -5.84 6.48
N THR A 90 19.52 -6.74 7.15
CA THR A 90 20.81 -6.39 7.77
C THR A 90 21.83 -5.91 6.72
N LYS A 91 21.92 -6.57 5.56
CA LYS A 91 22.84 -6.15 4.50
C LYS A 91 22.42 -4.83 3.85
N LEU A 92 21.12 -4.60 3.68
CA LEU A 92 20.59 -3.37 3.10
C LEU A 92 20.83 -2.19 4.05
N SER A 93 20.51 -2.32 5.35
CA SER A 93 20.64 -1.25 6.34
C SER A 93 22.10 -0.84 6.61
N LYS A 94 23.08 -1.73 6.39
CA LYS A 94 24.51 -1.43 6.49
C LYS A 94 25.01 -0.49 5.38
N GLN A 95 24.31 -0.35 4.26
CA GLN A 95 24.67 0.62 3.22
C GLN A 95 24.40 2.05 3.74
N LYS A 96 25.40 2.94 3.76
CA LYS A 96 25.32 4.31 4.30
C LYS A 96 24.06 5.07 3.81
N ARG A 97 23.73 4.94 2.51
CA ARG A 97 22.57 5.59 1.88
C ARG A 97 21.23 5.08 2.41
N PHE A 98 21.16 3.86 2.91
CA PHE A 98 19.96 3.22 3.42
C PHE A 98 19.94 3.06 4.95
N ARG A 99 20.87 3.72 5.65
CA ARG A 99 20.86 3.76 7.12
C ARG A 99 19.53 4.35 7.62
N GLY A 100 18.94 3.69 8.63
CA GLY A 100 17.65 4.10 9.18
C GLY A 100 16.45 3.78 8.27
N ILE A 101 16.59 2.84 7.32
CA ILE A 101 15.46 2.29 6.60
C ILE A 101 14.53 1.55 7.56
N HIS A 102 13.24 1.80 7.44
CA HIS A 102 12.22 1.18 8.27
C HIS A 102 11.63 -0.03 7.56
N PHE A 103 11.79 -1.21 8.17
CA PHE A 103 11.24 -2.47 7.69
C PHE A 103 9.93 -2.77 8.42
N LYS A 104 8.89 -3.18 7.69
CA LYS A 104 7.59 -3.60 8.20
C LYS A 104 7.39 -5.06 7.82
N TYR A 105 6.96 -5.86 8.77
CA TYR A 105 6.88 -7.30 8.61
C TYR A 105 5.44 -7.80 8.75
N SER A 106 5.11 -8.82 7.99
CA SER A 106 3.86 -9.57 8.14
C SER A 106 4.10 -11.04 7.85
N GLN A 107 3.21 -11.91 8.32
CA GLN A 107 3.27 -13.32 7.99
C GLN A 107 3.15 -13.55 6.49
N GLY A 108 3.96 -14.43 5.93
CA GLY A 108 3.89 -14.95 4.58
C GLY A 108 3.55 -16.43 4.56
N GLU A 109 3.11 -16.91 3.39
CA GLU A 109 2.79 -18.31 3.14
C GLU A 109 3.86 -19.03 2.29
N GLY A 110 4.87 -18.29 1.80
CA GLY A 110 5.94 -18.80 0.92
C GLY A 110 5.60 -18.72 -0.56
N ASP A 111 4.43 -18.21 -0.91
CA ASP A 111 3.95 -18.09 -2.28
C ASP A 111 3.34 -16.70 -2.60
N ALA A 112 3.59 -15.71 -1.75
CA ALA A 112 3.08 -14.35 -1.94
C ALA A 112 3.49 -13.71 -3.28
N PHE A 113 4.58 -14.19 -3.86
CA PHE A 113 5.09 -13.73 -5.16
C PHE A 113 5.47 -14.91 -6.07
N PRO A 114 5.08 -14.86 -7.35
CA PRO A 114 5.43 -15.93 -8.32
C PRO A 114 6.93 -15.95 -8.67
N GLY A 115 7.73 -15.00 -8.19
CA GLY A 115 9.16 -14.89 -8.44
C GLY A 115 9.70 -13.51 -8.11
N LEU A 116 10.98 -13.28 -8.45
CA LEU A 116 11.69 -12.04 -8.19
C LEU A 116 11.57 -11.06 -9.36
N SER A 117 11.11 -9.84 -9.11
CA SER A 117 11.03 -8.76 -10.10
C SER A 117 11.69 -7.48 -9.60
N ILE A 118 12.89 -7.16 -10.11
CA ILE A 118 13.61 -5.91 -9.76
C ILE A 118 13.67 -5.00 -10.98
N LYS A 119 13.09 -3.82 -10.87
CA LYS A 119 12.97 -2.85 -11.98
C LYS A 119 13.64 -1.53 -11.64
N VAL A 120 14.41 -0.98 -12.59
CA VAL A 120 14.83 0.42 -12.53
C VAL A 120 13.73 1.27 -13.16
N ARG A 121 13.33 2.33 -12.49
CA ARG A 121 12.29 3.27 -12.90
C ARG A 121 12.79 4.71 -12.67
N PRO A 122 12.17 5.73 -13.30
CA PRO A 122 12.48 7.12 -12.98
C PRO A 122 12.21 7.47 -11.51
N GLU A 123 11.13 6.93 -10.95
CA GLU A 123 10.66 7.16 -9.58
C GLU A 123 10.41 5.84 -8.85
N ILE A 124 10.64 5.81 -7.52
CA ILE A 124 10.31 4.61 -6.70
C ILE A 124 8.81 4.49 -6.44
N VAL A 125 8.09 5.61 -6.52
CA VAL A 125 6.63 5.69 -6.63
C VAL A 125 6.30 6.86 -7.57
N ALA A 126 5.50 6.59 -8.61
CA ALA A 126 5.30 7.56 -9.68
C ALA A 126 4.25 8.62 -9.28
N LEU A 127 4.67 9.88 -9.24
CA LEU A 127 3.80 11.06 -9.17
C LEU A 127 3.77 11.83 -10.49
N LYS A 128 4.84 11.69 -11.30
CA LYS A 128 4.95 12.22 -12.67
C LYS A 128 4.84 13.75 -12.79
N LEU A 129 5.41 14.49 -11.87
CA LEU A 129 5.44 15.96 -11.92
C LEU A 129 6.48 16.52 -12.92
N GLY A 130 7.25 15.67 -13.58
CA GLY A 130 8.27 16.11 -14.54
C GLY A 130 9.40 16.93 -13.89
N ASN A 131 9.66 18.14 -14.40
CA ASN A 131 10.70 19.02 -13.88
C ASN A 131 10.38 19.63 -12.52
N GLU A 132 9.12 19.56 -12.07
CA GLU A 132 8.66 20.00 -10.76
C GLU A 132 8.70 18.89 -9.72
N ASP A 133 9.40 17.78 -10.01
CA ASP A 133 9.42 16.59 -9.14
C ASP A 133 9.84 16.94 -7.71
N ILE A 134 9.20 16.24 -6.79
CA ILE A 134 9.40 16.42 -5.36
C ILE A 134 10.48 15.44 -4.91
N ASN A 135 11.50 15.96 -4.23
CA ASN A 135 12.49 15.14 -3.56
C ASN A 135 12.16 15.00 -2.06
N PRO A 136 11.54 13.90 -1.64
CA PRO A 136 11.14 13.72 -0.24
C PRO A 136 12.31 13.65 0.75
N ALA A 137 13.52 13.38 0.28
CA ALA A 137 14.71 13.44 1.13
C ALA A 137 15.05 14.87 1.59
N GLN A 138 14.52 15.88 0.90
CA GLN A 138 14.76 17.30 1.19
C GLN A 138 13.52 18.01 1.74
N PHE A 139 12.33 17.63 1.24
CA PHE A 139 11.09 18.29 1.57
C PHE A 139 9.92 17.30 1.61
N THR A 140 9.34 17.13 2.78
CA THR A 140 8.13 16.33 3.04
C THR A 140 7.47 16.83 4.32
N ALA A 141 6.21 16.49 4.58
CA ALA A 141 5.53 16.88 5.81
C ALA A 141 6.07 16.15 7.05
N PRO A 142 5.89 16.71 8.26
CA PRO A 142 6.18 16.01 9.51
C PRO A 142 5.43 14.67 9.60
N ARG A 143 6.01 13.74 10.36
CA ARG A 143 5.40 12.44 10.61
C ARG A 143 4.63 12.45 11.92
N ILE A 144 3.49 11.77 11.94
CA ILE A 144 2.73 11.44 13.14
C ILE A 144 2.90 9.96 13.44
N ALA A 145 3.22 9.61 14.68
CA ALA A 145 3.33 8.22 15.11
C ALA A 145 1.94 7.52 15.12
N ALA A 146 1.93 6.19 14.97
CA ALA A 146 0.70 5.41 15.03
C ALA A 146 -0.05 5.60 16.37
N SER A 147 0.70 5.72 17.49
CA SER A 147 0.13 6.00 18.81
C SER A 147 -0.51 7.38 18.90
N GLU A 148 0.15 8.40 18.34
CA GLU A 148 -0.40 9.77 18.33
C GLU A 148 -1.67 9.85 17.47
N LEU A 149 -1.68 9.22 16.27
CA LEU A 149 -2.89 9.14 15.46
C LEU A 149 -4.00 8.40 16.21
N HIS A 150 -3.68 7.31 16.89
CA HIS A 150 -4.65 6.58 17.70
C HIS A 150 -5.23 7.45 18.82
N GLU A 151 -4.40 8.25 19.51
CA GLU A 151 -4.86 9.19 20.53
C GLU A 151 -5.79 10.28 19.96
N LEU A 152 -5.49 10.82 18.76
CA LEU A 152 -6.39 11.78 18.09
C LEU A 152 -7.79 11.20 17.89
N PHE A 153 -7.89 9.92 17.48
CA PHE A 153 -9.18 9.22 17.39
C PHE A 153 -9.87 9.06 18.75
N GLN A 154 -9.10 8.69 19.81
CA GLN A 154 -9.65 8.48 21.15
C GLN A 154 -10.19 9.77 21.77
N ARG A 155 -9.58 10.91 21.46
CA ARG A 155 -10.00 12.24 21.92
C ARG A 155 -11.06 12.87 21.03
N ASP A 156 -11.45 12.19 19.94
CA ASP A 156 -12.35 12.71 18.90
C ASP A 156 -11.95 14.11 18.38
N GLU A 157 -10.64 14.32 18.23
CA GLU A 157 -10.13 15.57 17.70
C GLU A 157 -10.56 15.80 16.24
N ASP A 158 -10.64 17.07 15.83
CA ASP A 158 -10.94 17.44 14.45
C ASP A 158 -9.70 17.28 13.59
N PHE A 159 -9.75 16.32 12.67
CA PHE A 159 -8.76 16.09 11.61
C PHE A 159 -9.39 15.27 10.49
N THR A 160 -8.80 15.36 9.31
CA THR A 160 -9.19 14.54 8.16
C THR A 160 -8.01 13.67 7.71
N ILE A 161 -8.24 12.37 7.53
CA ILE A 161 -7.29 11.49 6.86
C ILE A 161 -7.47 11.64 5.35
N ILE A 162 -6.38 11.83 4.61
CA ILE A 162 -6.40 11.74 3.14
C ILE A 162 -5.70 10.45 2.71
N ASP A 163 -6.48 9.51 2.19
CA ASP A 163 -5.95 8.21 1.76
C ASP A 163 -5.33 8.32 0.36
N MET A 164 -4.01 8.19 0.30
CA MET A 164 -3.21 8.29 -0.93
C MET A 164 -3.12 6.96 -1.70
N ARG A 165 -3.97 5.99 -1.36
CA ARG A 165 -4.06 4.73 -2.10
C ARG A 165 -4.94 4.90 -3.33
N ASN A 166 -4.87 3.91 -4.22
CA ASN A 166 -5.73 3.83 -5.38
C ASN A 166 -7.15 3.40 -4.98
N ASP A 167 -8.14 3.71 -5.80
CA ASP A 167 -9.56 3.40 -5.58
C ASP A 167 -9.81 1.93 -5.24
N TYR A 168 -9.16 1.00 -5.95
CA TYR A 168 -9.30 -0.42 -5.68
C TYR A 168 -8.67 -0.85 -4.34
N GLU A 169 -7.72 -0.11 -3.78
CA GLU A 169 -7.10 -0.45 -2.50
C GLU A 169 -8.00 -0.06 -1.32
N HIS A 170 -8.64 1.10 -1.37
CA HIS A 170 -9.56 1.52 -0.31
C HIS A 170 -10.98 0.97 -0.48
N ALA A 171 -11.28 0.31 -1.61
CA ALA A 171 -12.57 -0.34 -1.82
C ALA A 171 -12.86 -1.45 -0.79
N VAL A 172 -11.84 -2.12 -0.24
CA VAL A 172 -11.98 -3.16 0.79
C VAL A 172 -11.82 -2.65 2.22
N GLY A 173 -11.28 -1.45 2.41
CA GLY A 173 -11.17 -0.86 3.74
C GLY A 173 -10.41 0.46 3.78
N TYR A 174 -10.75 1.30 4.75
CA TYR A 174 -10.18 2.64 4.93
C TYR A 174 -10.38 3.11 6.39
N PHE A 175 -9.59 4.10 6.83
CA PHE A 175 -9.74 4.70 8.15
C PHE A 175 -11.05 5.48 8.29
N ALA A 176 -11.62 5.49 9.48
CA ALA A 176 -12.62 6.50 9.85
C ALA A 176 -12.06 7.91 9.62
N LYS A 177 -12.94 8.90 9.41
CA LYS A 177 -12.56 10.29 9.08
C LYS A 177 -11.74 10.42 7.77
N SER A 178 -11.83 9.44 6.82
CA SER A 178 -11.08 9.49 5.56
C SER A 178 -11.78 10.25 4.45
N ARG A 179 -11.04 11.13 3.76
CA ARG A 179 -11.32 11.58 2.41
C ARG A 179 -10.60 10.63 1.45
N LEU A 180 -11.32 10.09 0.49
CA LEU A 180 -10.88 9.11 -0.50
C LEU A 180 -10.86 9.78 -1.90
N PRO A 181 -9.73 10.36 -2.35
CA PRO A 181 -9.66 10.95 -3.68
C PRO A 181 -9.92 9.89 -4.77
N SER A 182 -10.64 10.27 -5.83
CA SER A 182 -11.02 9.36 -6.90
C SER A 182 -9.86 9.07 -7.85
N MET A 183 -8.83 8.37 -7.35
CA MET A 183 -7.60 8.04 -8.08
C MET A 183 -7.55 6.55 -8.39
N HIS A 184 -7.56 6.19 -9.67
CA HIS A 184 -7.24 4.82 -10.08
C HIS A 184 -5.73 4.51 -9.94
N ARG A 185 -4.90 5.54 -10.03
CA ARG A 185 -3.45 5.46 -9.86
C ARG A 185 -2.95 6.69 -9.12
N PHE A 186 -2.04 6.49 -8.17
CA PHE A 186 -1.43 7.57 -7.38
C PHE A 186 -0.90 8.76 -8.21
N ARG A 187 -0.40 8.52 -9.42
CA ARG A 187 0.08 9.58 -10.32
C ARG A 187 -0.99 10.55 -10.82
N GLU A 188 -2.26 10.28 -10.55
CA GLU A 188 -3.40 11.14 -10.87
C GLU A 188 -3.65 12.17 -9.77
N LEU A 189 -2.94 12.07 -8.62
CA LEU A 189 -3.11 12.99 -7.49
C LEU A 189 -3.03 14.48 -7.88
N PRO A 190 -2.09 14.95 -8.73
CA PRO A 190 -2.03 16.35 -9.12
C PRO A 190 -3.33 16.86 -9.78
N GLU A 191 -3.98 16.02 -10.58
CA GLU A 191 -5.25 16.33 -11.25
C GLU A 191 -6.45 16.29 -10.28
N LYS A 192 -6.28 15.60 -9.12
CA LYS A 192 -7.31 15.40 -8.09
C LYS A 192 -7.23 16.36 -6.91
N LEU A 193 -6.27 17.28 -6.90
CA LEU A 193 -6.13 18.26 -5.80
C LEU A 193 -7.40 19.12 -5.62
N HIS A 194 -8.15 19.37 -6.70
CA HIS A 194 -9.41 20.11 -6.62
C HIS A 194 -10.48 19.42 -5.75
N GLU A 195 -10.42 18.07 -5.58
CA GLU A 195 -11.32 17.31 -4.70
C GLU A 195 -11.01 17.54 -3.21
N LEU A 196 -9.88 18.20 -2.89
CA LEU A 196 -9.36 18.42 -1.55
C LEU A 196 -9.24 19.89 -1.15
N GLU A 197 -9.70 20.81 -1.99
CA GLU A 197 -9.58 22.29 -1.80
C GLU A 197 -10.18 22.77 -0.48
N ASP A 198 -11.29 22.16 -0.06
CA ASP A 198 -12.00 22.44 1.19
C ASP A 198 -11.18 22.12 2.44
N LEU A 199 -10.15 21.26 2.32
CA LEU A 199 -9.31 20.80 3.44
C LEU A 199 -8.03 21.64 3.63
N LYS A 200 -7.80 22.68 2.84
CA LYS A 200 -6.53 23.44 2.86
C LYS A 200 -6.16 24.04 4.22
N ASN A 201 -7.16 24.42 4.99
CA ASN A 201 -6.98 25.05 6.31
C ASN A 201 -7.29 24.08 7.47
N GLU A 202 -7.50 22.81 7.18
CA GLU A 202 -7.76 21.79 8.20
C GLU A 202 -6.49 21.01 8.53
N LYS A 203 -6.47 20.35 9.71
CA LYS A 203 -5.46 19.36 10.04
C LYS A 203 -5.68 18.13 9.18
N VAL A 204 -4.76 17.83 8.28
CA VAL A 204 -4.83 16.66 7.41
C VAL A 204 -3.67 15.70 7.66
N ILE A 205 -4.00 14.40 7.66
CA ILE A 205 -3.02 13.32 7.85
C ILE A 205 -3.05 12.42 6.62
N THR A 206 -1.97 12.39 5.86
CA THR A 206 -1.87 11.51 4.70
C THR A 206 -1.51 10.09 5.11
N VAL A 207 -2.19 9.11 4.51
CA VAL A 207 -1.95 7.70 4.75
C VAL A 207 -1.81 6.93 3.43
N CYS A 208 -1.04 5.84 3.45
CA CYS A 208 -1.05 4.80 2.43
C CYS A 208 -0.55 3.49 3.05
N THR A 209 -0.50 2.40 2.32
CA THR A 209 -0.13 1.08 2.85
C THR A 209 1.17 1.11 3.67
N GLY A 210 2.26 1.61 3.11
CA GLY A 210 3.59 1.56 3.76
C GLY A 210 4.27 2.91 3.96
N GLY A 211 3.61 4.05 3.64
CA GLY A 211 4.13 5.41 3.81
C GLY A 211 4.81 6.02 2.58
N VAL A 212 5.24 5.22 1.60
CA VAL A 212 6.07 5.71 0.47
C VAL A 212 5.37 6.77 -0.41
N ARG A 213 4.05 6.65 -0.62
CA ARG A 213 3.26 7.63 -1.39
C ARG A 213 3.07 8.92 -0.61
N CYS A 214 2.90 8.81 0.71
CA CYS A 214 2.68 9.96 1.58
C CYS A 214 3.83 10.95 1.57
N GLU A 215 5.06 10.49 1.41
CA GLU A 215 6.24 11.36 1.33
C GLU A 215 6.15 12.38 0.18
N LYS A 216 5.72 11.95 -1.01
CA LYS A 216 5.51 12.83 -2.16
C LYS A 216 4.18 13.57 -2.08
N ALA A 217 3.11 12.89 -1.64
CA ALA A 217 1.77 13.46 -1.55
C ALA A 217 1.72 14.63 -0.55
N SER A 218 2.25 14.43 0.66
CA SER A 218 2.23 15.47 1.68
C SER A 218 3.06 16.69 1.27
N ALA A 219 4.19 16.50 0.62
CA ALA A 219 4.97 17.59 0.06
C ALA A 219 4.21 18.34 -1.06
N LEU A 220 3.46 17.62 -1.91
CA LEU A 220 2.62 18.23 -2.93
C LEU A 220 1.49 19.04 -2.30
N LEU A 221 0.80 18.52 -1.27
CA LEU A 221 -0.24 19.25 -0.54
C LEU A 221 0.31 20.55 0.06
N LEU A 222 1.47 20.52 0.74
CA LEU A 222 2.12 21.72 1.27
C LEU A 222 2.43 22.74 0.18
N LYS A 223 2.98 22.32 -0.97
CA LYS A 223 3.23 23.18 -2.12
C LYS A 223 1.94 23.76 -2.71
N SER A 224 0.80 23.07 -2.54
CA SER A 224 -0.52 23.47 -3.04
C SER A 224 -1.31 24.34 -2.03
N GLY A 225 -0.67 24.78 -0.93
CA GLY A 225 -1.23 25.72 0.02
C GLY A 225 -1.99 25.09 1.20
N PHE A 226 -1.85 23.79 1.44
CA PHE A 226 -2.33 23.18 2.67
C PHE A 226 -1.46 23.62 3.85
N THR A 227 -2.06 24.01 4.97
CA THR A 227 -1.38 24.69 6.07
C THR A 227 -0.94 23.73 7.21
N ASP A 228 -1.71 22.67 7.48
CA ASP A 228 -1.42 21.69 8.53
C ASP A 228 -1.48 20.28 7.97
N VAL A 229 -0.33 19.79 7.48
CA VAL A 229 -0.19 18.48 6.85
C VAL A 229 0.78 17.60 7.64
N GLN A 230 0.33 16.43 8.00
CA GLN A 230 1.16 15.37 8.55
C GLN A 230 1.07 14.09 7.70
N GLN A 231 1.96 13.14 7.94
CA GLN A 231 1.91 11.83 7.31
C GLN A 231 2.11 10.72 8.34
N LEU A 232 1.33 9.64 8.22
CA LEU A 232 1.42 8.50 9.14
C LEU A 232 2.77 7.79 8.98
N ASP A 233 3.57 7.79 10.05
CA ASP A 233 4.88 7.13 10.05
C ASP A 233 4.74 5.63 9.87
N GLY A 234 5.47 5.08 8.90
CA GLY A 234 5.40 3.67 8.55
C GLY A 234 4.11 3.25 7.81
N GLY A 235 3.13 4.15 7.65
CA GLY A 235 1.87 3.91 6.96
C GLY A 235 0.89 3.00 7.72
N MET A 236 -0.16 2.58 7.04
CA MET A 236 -1.24 1.76 7.62
C MET A 236 -0.73 0.45 8.22
N VAL A 237 0.27 -0.21 7.60
CA VAL A 237 0.84 -1.49 8.11
C VAL A 237 1.36 -1.31 9.52
N THR A 238 2.07 -0.22 9.81
CA THR A 238 2.59 0.06 11.16
C THR A 238 1.46 0.35 12.16
N TYR A 239 0.41 1.05 11.73
CA TYR A 239 -0.76 1.28 12.59
C TYR A 239 -1.49 -0.03 12.89
N MET A 240 -1.75 -0.87 11.87
CA MET A 240 -2.45 -2.14 12.03
C MET A 240 -1.67 -3.16 12.87
N GLU A 241 -0.34 -3.12 12.86
CA GLU A 241 0.48 -3.96 13.73
C GLU A 241 0.26 -3.62 15.22
N GLN A 242 0.06 -2.34 15.55
CA GLN A 242 -0.13 -1.86 16.92
C GLN A 242 -1.59 -1.84 17.36
N TYR A 243 -2.49 -1.47 16.46
CA TYR A 243 -3.93 -1.27 16.69
C TYR A 243 -4.76 -1.97 15.61
N PRO A 244 -4.82 -3.33 15.61
CA PRO A 244 -5.49 -4.08 14.57
C PRO A 244 -6.92 -3.60 14.32
N LEU A 245 -7.20 -3.10 13.11
CA LEU A 245 -8.49 -2.60 12.62
C LEU A 245 -9.21 -1.56 13.50
N GLN A 246 -8.54 -0.98 14.50
CA GLN A 246 -9.14 0.09 15.30
C GLN A 246 -9.25 1.37 14.47
N ASN A 247 -10.43 2.03 14.53
CA ASN A 247 -10.75 3.21 13.72
C ASN A 247 -10.66 2.97 12.21
N TYR A 248 -10.88 1.73 11.78
CA TYR A 248 -10.77 1.29 10.39
C TYR A 248 -12.00 0.48 10.00
N HIS A 249 -12.51 0.69 8.78
CA HIS A 249 -13.63 -0.03 8.20
C HIS A 249 -13.11 -1.05 7.20
N GLY A 250 -13.60 -2.28 7.26
CA GLY A 250 -13.23 -3.35 6.34
C GLY A 250 -11.83 -3.91 6.56
N ALA A 251 -11.21 -4.44 5.52
CA ALA A 251 -9.93 -5.12 5.52
C ALA A 251 -8.82 -4.33 4.81
N MET A 252 -7.57 -4.70 5.02
CA MET A 252 -6.44 -3.97 4.42
C MET A 252 -5.94 -4.65 3.14
N TYR A 253 -5.96 -3.89 2.03
CA TYR A 253 -5.40 -4.33 0.75
C TYR A 253 -3.88 -4.43 0.80
N THR A 254 -3.32 -5.46 0.13
CA THR A 254 -1.89 -5.67 -0.04
C THR A 254 -1.51 -5.99 -1.49
N PHE A 255 -0.25 -5.69 -1.88
CA PHE A 255 0.24 -5.83 -3.26
C PHE A 255 0.85 -7.21 -3.58
N ASP A 256 0.59 -8.21 -2.77
CA ASP A 256 1.01 -9.59 -3.00
C ASP A 256 -0.19 -10.50 -3.35
N LYS A 257 0.03 -11.81 -3.44
CA LYS A 257 -1.01 -12.77 -3.82
C LYS A 257 -2.18 -12.81 -2.83
N ARG A 258 -1.95 -12.48 -1.55
CA ARG A 258 -3.01 -12.45 -0.52
C ARG A 258 -4.12 -11.45 -0.84
N LYS A 259 -3.78 -10.32 -1.52
CA LYS A 259 -4.65 -9.18 -1.88
C LYS A 259 -5.24 -8.45 -0.67
N VAL A 260 -5.66 -9.17 0.36
CA VAL A 260 -6.20 -8.65 1.61
C VAL A 260 -5.46 -9.29 2.78
N ILE A 261 -5.10 -8.50 3.78
CA ILE A 261 -4.55 -8.99 5.06
C ILE A 261 -5.66 -8.92 6.11
N ASP A 262 -5.84 -10.03 6.79
CA ASP A 262 -6.67 -10.15 7.96
C ASP A 262 -5.83 -9.87 9.23
N TYR A 263 -6.22 -8.85 9.98
CA TYR A 263 -5.57 -8.47 11.24
C TYR A 263 -6.36 -8.90 12.47
N ASP A 264 -7.56 -9.47 12.32
CA ASP A 264 -8.49 -9.77 13.42
C ASP A 264 -9.12 -11.17 13.37
N GLY A 265 -8.60 -12.06 12.51
CA GLY A 265 -9.10 -13.43 12.36
C GLY A 265 -10.45 -13.52 11.63
N GLY A 266 -10.73 -12.58 10.70
CA GLY A 266 -11.94 -12.57 9.88
C GLY A 266 -13.16 -11.93 10.53
N ALA A 267 -12.97 -11.17 11.62
CA ALA A 267 -14.07 -10.54 12.35
C ALA A 267 -14.50 -9.18 11.78
N HIS A 268 -13.78 -8.64 10.77
CA HIS A 268 -14.11 -7.35 10.16
C HIS A 268 -15.37 -7.44 9.28
N GLU A 269 -16.05 -6.31 9.13
CA GLU A 269 -17.18 -6.17 8.21
C GLU A 269 -16.68 -6.07 6.77
N MET A 270 -17.19 -6.93 5.86
CA MET A 270 -16.93 -6.78 4.43
C MET A 270 -17.72 -5.59 3.89
N ILE A 271 -17.03 -4.49 3.58
CA ILE A 271 -17.65 -3.28 3.03
C ILE A 271 -17.66 -3.23 1.51
N SER A 272 -16.93 -4.11 0.87
CA SER A 272 -16.79 -4.16 -0.59
C SER A 272 -17.80 -5.09 -1.24
N GLN A 273 -18.09 -4.85 -2.52
CA GLN A 273 -19.14 -5.54 -3.26
C GLN A 273 -18.65 -6.09 -4.60
N CYS A 274 -19.21 -7.22 -4.98
CA CYS A 274 -19.02 -7.83 -6.29
C CYS A 274 -19.47 -6.89 -7.42
N LEU A 275 -18.63 -6.75 -8.43
CA LEU A 275 -18.91 -5.92 -9.61
C LEU A 275 -20.21 -6.32 -10.33
N TYR A 276 -20.59 -7.60 -10.29
CA TYR A 276 -21.76 -8.13 -11.02
C TYR A 276 -23.03 -8.21 -10.17
N CYS A 277 -23.00 -8.96 -9.05
CA CYS A 277 -24.20 -9.22 -8.24
C CYS A 277 -24.39 -8.26 -7.05
N ARG A 278 -23.36 -7.47 -6.72
CA ARG A 278 -23.33 -6.58 -5.55
C ARG A 278 -23.27 -7.28 -4.20
N ASP A 279 -23.18 -8.59 -4.14
CA ASP A 279 -22.95 -9.31 -2.89
C ASP A 279 -21.60 -8.93 -2.30
N ALA A 280 -21.46 -9.00 -0.98
CA ALA A 280 -20.23 -8.71 -0.26
C ALA A 280 -19.10 -9.64 -0.73
N THR A 281 -17.92 -9.09 -1.02
CA THR A 281 -16.74 -9.88 -1.43
C THR A 281 -15.46 -9.07 -1.34
N GLU A 282 -14.38 -9.70 -0.91
CA GLU A 282 -13.01 -9.16 -0.92
C GLU A 282 -12.12 -9.83 -1.97
N ARG A 283 -12.74 -10.67 -2.81
CA ARG A 283 -12.02 -11.42 -3.83
C ARG A 283 -11.72 -10.54 -5.04
N TYR A 284 -10.44 -10.31 -5.29
CA TYR A 284 -9.96 -9.60 -6.48
C TYR A 284 -9.68 -10.53 -7.63
N ILE A 285 -9.98 -10.06 -8.84
CA ILE A 285 -9.51 -10.63 -10.09
C ILE A 285 -8.73 -9.58 -10.90
N ASP A 286 -7.79 -10.05 -11.71
CA ASP A 286 -7.22 -9.28 -12.81
C ASP A 286 -7.92 -9.72 -14.10
N CYS A 287 -8.56 -8.78 -14.81
CA CYS A 287 -9.29 -9.10 -16.03
C CYS A 287 -8.38 -9.80 -17.04
N GLN A 288 -8.75 -11.01 -17.48
CA GLN A 288 -7.95 -11.81 -18.40
C GLN A 288 -7.93 -11.29 -19.84
N LYS A 289 -8.75 -10.26 -20.14
CA LYS A 289 -8.74 -9.63 -21.45
C LYS A 289 -7.38 -8.98 -21.71
N ALA A 290 -6.69 -9.42 -22.76
CA ALA A 290 -5.48 -8.78 -23.22
C ALA A 290 -5.70 -7.27 -23.38
N MET A 291 -4.78 -6.43 -22.88
CA MET A 291 -4.84 -4.96 -22.85
C MET A 291 -5.80 -4.33 -21.83
N CYS A 292 -6.74 -5.08 -21.21
CA CYS A 292 -7.60 -4.53 -20.16
C CYS A 292 -6.89 -4.54 -18.79
N ASN A 293 -6.56 -5.73 -18.29
CA ASN A 293 -5.93 -5.96 -16.98
C ASN A 293 -6.58 -5.16 -15.81
N LYS A 294 -7.89 -4.88 -15.91
CA LYS A 294 -8.61 -4.16 -14.85
C LYS A 294 -8.62 -5.03 -13.59
N HIS A 295 -8.15 -4.45 -12.49
CA HIS A 295 -8.21 -5.05 -11.16
C HIS A 295 -9.56 -4.72 -10.53
N CYS A 296 -10.36 -5.73 -10.15
CA CYS A 296 -11.71 -5.52 -9.64
C CYS A 296 -12.19 -6.67 -8.75
N LEU A 297 -13.23 -6.38 -7.97
CA LEU A 297 -13.85 -7.30 -7.03
C LEU A 297 -14.92 -8.14 -7.72
N VAL A 298 -14.79 -9.46 -7.67
CA VAL A 298 -15.75 -10.41 -8.23
C VAL A 298 -15.87 -11.64 -7.31
N CYS A 299 -17.05 -11.94 -6.80
CA CYS A 299 -17.29 -13.08 -5.94
C CYS A 299 -17.10 -14.42 -6.69
N ASP A 300 -16.96 -15.52 -5.96
CA ASP A 300 -16.71 -16.84 -6.56
C ASP A 300 -17.81 -17.26 -7.52
N VAL A 301 -19.09 -17.11 -7.15
CA VAL A 301 -20.26 -17.43 -7.98
C VAL A 301 -20.24 -16.65 -9.30
N CYS A 302 -19.97 -15.36 -9.26
CA CYS A 302 -19.89 -14.55 -10.47
C CYS A 302 -18.64 -14.86 -11.31
N CYS A 303 -17.53 -15.24 -10.67
CA CYS A 303 -16.33 -15.67 -11.37
C CYS A 303 -16.55 -16.99 -12.13
N GLU A 304 -17.25 -17.95 -11.55
CA GLU A 304 -17.65 -19.19 -12.23
C GLU A 304 -18.57 -18.91 -13.41
N LYS A 305 -19.53 -18.00 -13.24
CA LYS A 305 -20.53 -17.66 -14.27
C LYS A 305 -19.97 -16.82 -15.43
N HIS A 306 -19.10 -15.85 -15.14
CA HIS A 306 -18.64 -14.85 -16.10
C HIS A 306 -17.16 -14.99 -16.47
N GLY A 307 -16.42 -15.93 -15.84
CA GLY A 307 -14.96 -16.02 -15.93
C GLY A 307 -14.26 -14.87 -15.23
N GLN A 308 -12.95 -14.78 -15.42
CA GLN A 308 -12.13 -13.69 -14.83
C GLN A 308 -12.13 -12.46 -15.78
N TYR A 309 -13.30 -11.91 -16.05
CA TYR A 309 -13.48 -10.70 -16.87
C TYR A 309 -14.19 -9.62 -16.07
N CYS A 310 -13.81 -8.36 -16.30
CA CYS A 310 -14.40 -7.22 -15.61
C CYS A 310 -15.74 -6.74 -16.22
N SER A 311 -16.12 -7.29 -17.37
CA SER A 311 -17.39 -6.99 -18.05
C SER A 311 -17.68 -8.02 -19.13
N GLN A 312 -18.96 -8.10 -19.55
CA GLN A 312 -19.38 -8.92 -20.68
C GLN A 312 -18.67 -8.51 -21.98
N LEU A 313 -18.39 -7.21 -22.15
CA LEU A 313 -17.59 -6.71 -23.28
C LEU A 313 -16.21 -7.35 -23.31
N CYS A 314 -15.52 -7.41 -22.16
CA CYS A 314 -14.21 -8.04 -22.08
C CYS A 314 -14.26 -9.56 -22.35
N ALA A 315 -15.33 -10.23 -21.94
CA ALA A 315 -15.50 -11.66 -22.17
C ALA A 315 -15.76 -11.99 -23.66
N ASN A 316 -16.55 -11.18 -24.36
CA ASN A 316 -17.09 -11.51 -25.68
C ASN A 316 -16.34 -10.84 -26.85
N THR A 317 -15.51 -9.82 -26.60
CA THR A 317 -14.90 -9.02 -27.68
C THR A 317 -13.50 -9.52 -28.03
N SER A 318 -13.20 -9.67 -29.33
CA SER A 318 -11.83 -9.90 -29.78
C SER A 318 -10.90 -8.72 -29.42
N THR A 319 -9.60 -8.95 -29.32
CA THR A 319 -8.64 -7.89 -28.97
C THR A 319 -8.68 -6.69 -29.95
N LYS A 320 -8.96 -6.93 -31.23
CA LYS A 320 -9.08 -5.89 -32.26
C LYS A 320 -10.33 -5.01 -32.06
N GLU A 321 -11.46 -5.61 -31.72
CA GLU A 321 -12.74 -4.91 -31.49
C GLU A 321 -12.70 -4.12 -30.18
N TYR A 322 -12.08 -4.66 -29.12
CA TYR A 322 -11.90 -3.97 -27.84
C TYR A 322 -11.12 -2.65 -28.00
N ASN A 323 -9.98 -2.68 -28.71
CA ASN A 323 -9.19 -1.48 -28.97
C ASN A 323 -9.96 -0.41 -29.76
N ARG A 324 -10.86 -0.83 -30.65
CA ARG A 324 -11.70 0.05 -31.46
C ARG A 324 -12.83 0.71 -30.64
N SER A 325 -13.37 0.02 -29.63
CA SER A 325 -14.39 0.56 -28.73
C SER A 325 -13.76 1.55 -27.72
N MET A 326 -12.59 1.24 -27.15
CA MET A 326 -11.91 2.10 -26.20
C MET A 326 -11.41 3.40 -26.84
N SER A 327 -10.99 3.39 -28.12
CA SER A 327 -10.60 4.62 -28.82
C SER A 327 -11.78 5.56 -29.14
N LYS A 328 -13.01 5.04 -29.18
CA LYS A 328 -14.22 5.87 -29.32
C LYS A 328 -14.65 6.53 -28.02
N THR A 329 -14.51 5.82 -26.89
CA THR A 329 -14.88 6.34 -25.54
C THR A 329 -13.93 7.42 -25.02
N LEU A 330 -12.71 7.53 -25.58
CA LEU A 330 -11.73 8.57 -25.27
C LEU A 330 -11.84 9.80 -26.20
N ALA A 331 -12.71 9.75 -27.19
CA ALA A 331 -12.93 10.82 -28.16
C ALA A 331 -14.24 11.61 -27.94
N ASP A 332 -15.09 11.14 -27.04
CA ASP A 332 -16.30 11.79 -26.52
C ASP A 332 -16.02 12.34 -25.09
#